data_5abb4cb3fd1d6b1697a87de581451828
#
_entry.id   5abb4cb3fd1d6b1697a87de581451828
#
_cell.length_a   1.000
_cell.length_b   1.000
_cell.length_c   1.000
_cell.angle_alpha   90.00
_cell.angle_beta   90.00
_cell.angle_gamma   90.00
#
_symmetry.space_group_name_H-M   'P 1'
#
loop_
_entity.id
_entity.type
_entity.pdbx_description
1 polymer ?
#
loop_
_entity_poly.entity_id
_entity_poly.type
_entity_poly.pdbx_seq_one_letter_code
_entity_poly.pdbx_strand_id
1 'polypeptide(L)'
;IMDFKKATELFADPDFDGDPVQIYQPAGDQTPVPPDEEPPEGEPQPPGGEPEPPLPPESPGEKRIKYVIGGEVTVYVVAERVQYYGPDGKLITESLKDYTRKAVRREYASVDDFLRRWTGAERKKAVIDELEAQGVLLDALAEEVGKKQGKAFDPFDLICHVAFDRPPLSRKERAEQVRKRDVFARYGEQARAVLNALLDKYADTGIESIEDIKILTLDPFSRLGTAPELINAFGGKPAYLKAVQELEQQL
;
A
#
# COMPACT_ATOMS: atom_id res chain seq x y z
N ILE A 1 -0.10 -38.93 33.48
CA ILE A 1 -0.91 -37.71 33.33
C ILE A 1 -0.03 -36.59 33.86
N MET A 2 0.56 -35.78 33.00
CA MET A 2 1.30 -34.59 33.38
C MET A 2 0.29 -33.53 33.82
N ASP A 3 0.42 -33.04 35.06
CA ASP A 3 -0.41 -31.99 35.60
C ASP A 3 0.05 -30.62 35.06
N PHE A 4 -0.65 -30.12 34.04
CA PHE A 4 -0.40 -28.81 33.46
C PHE A 4 -0.81 -27.63 34.35
N LYS A 5 -1.46 -27.86 35.50
CA LYS A 5 -1.89 -26.79 36.44
C LYS A 5 -0.73 -25.98 36.99
N LYS A 6 0.44 -26.60 37.24
CA LYS A 6 1.61 -25.86 37.72
C LYS A 6 2.33 -25.06 36.63
N ALA A 7 2.14 -25.38 35.36
CA ALA A 7 2.73 -24.60 34.26
C ALA A 7 1.99 -23.25 34.10
N THR A 8 0.70 -23.19 34.34
CA THR A 8 -0.10 -21.97 34.28
C THR A 8 0.24 -21.00 35.42
N GLU A 9 0.57 -21.50 36.61
CA GLU A 9 0.99 -20.66 37.73
C GLU A 9 2.38 -20.04 37.55
N LEU A 10 3.25 -20.69 36.77
CA LEU A 10 4.62 -20.22 36.49
C LEU A 10 4.68 -19.06 35.45
N PHE A 11 3.60 -18.86 34.72
CA PHE A 11 3.49 -17.82 33.66
C PHE A 11 2.40 -16.78 33.98
N ALA A 12 1.83 -16.82 35.20
CA ALA A 12 0.90 -15.79 35.66
C ALA A 12 1.66 -14.48 35.90
N ASP A 13 1.65 -13.60 34.91
CA ASP A 13 2.20 -12.25 34.96
C ASP A 13 1.01 -11.28 34.96
N PRO A 14 0.74 -10.54 36.06
CA PRO A 14 -0.37 -9.60 36.14
C PRO A 14 -0.35 -8.52 35.09
N ASP A 15 0.87 -8.14 34.59
CA ASP A 15 1.04 -7.13 33.51
C ASP A 15 0.78 -7.72 32.12
N PHE A 16 0.79 -9.06 31.98
CA PHE A 16 0.53 -9.76 30.71
C PHE A 16 -0.90 -10.32 30.65
N ASP A 17 -1.44 -10.82 31.77
CA ASP A 17 -2.76 -11.47 31.78
C ASP A 17 -3.94 -10.47 31.95
N GLY A 18 -3.66 -9.18 32.21
CA GLY A 18 -4.67 -8.16 32.47
C GLY A 18 -5.44 -8.39 33.77
N ASP A 19 -6.44 -7.55 34.02
CA ASP A 19 -7.31 -7.71 35.19
C ASP A 19 -8.09 -9.03 35.11
N PRO A 20 -8.20 -9.78 36.25
CA PRO A 20 -8.88 -11.07 36.25
C PRO A 20 -10.34 -10.90 35.82
N VAL A 21 -10.77 -11.71 34.85
CA VAL A 21 -12.16 -11.74 34.39
C VAL A 21 -13.07 -12.02 35.57
N GLN A 22 -13.97 -11.10 35.89
CA GLN A 22 -14.99 -11.31 36.93
C GLN A 22 -15.95 -12.38 36.45
N ILE A 23 -15.88 -13.56 37.07
CA ILE A 23 -16.82 -14.65 36.77
C ILE A 23 -18.11 -14.33 37.54
N TYR A 24 -19.19 -14.05 36.79
CA TYR A 24 -20.52 -13.90 37.37
C TYR A 24 -20.95 -15.21 38.05
N GLN A 25 -21.21 -15.16 39.38
CA GLN A 25 -21.73 -16.26 40.16
C GLN A 25 -23.15 -15.91 40.59
N PRO A 26 -24.19 -16.40 39.89
CA PRO A 26 -25.57 -16.13 40.26
C PRO A 26 -25.89 -16.73 41.64
N ALA A 27 -26.54 -15.96 42.51
CA ALA A 27 -27.15 -16.50 43.73
C ALA A 27 -28.32 -17.40 43.33
N GLY A 28 -28.70 -18.35 44.18
CA GLY A 28 -29.60 -19.46 43.86
C GLY A 28 -31.02 -19.12 43.36
N ASP A 29 -31.39 -17.84 43.31
CA ASP A 29 -32.65 -17.31 42.79
C ASP A 29 -32.47 -16.40 41.57
N GLN A 30 -31.24 -16.24 41.06
CA GLN A 30 -30.91 -15.39 39.91
C GLN A 30 -30.73 -16.22 38.63
N THR A 31 -30.99 -15.58 37.48
CA THR A 31 -30.78 -16.22 36.18
C THR A 31 -29.30 -16.51 35.93
N PRO A 32 -28.94 -17.62 35.26
CA PRO A 32 -27.56 -18.00 35.04
C PRO A 32 -26.84 -17.10 33.97
N VAL A 33 -27.48 -16.05 33.51
CA VAL A 33 -26.94 -15.07 32.58
C VAL A 33 -26.81 -13.72 33.27
N PRO A 34 -25.66 -13.02 33.20
CA PRO A 34 -25.52 -11.68 33.75
C PRO A 34 -26.61 -10.76 33.21
N PRO A 35 -27.17 -9.83 33.98
CA PRO A 35 -28.05 -8.81 33.43
C PRO A 35 -27.25 -8.01 32.37
N ASP A 36 -27.83 -7.85 31.19
CA ASP A 36 -27.28 -7.00 30.16
C ASP A 36 -27.10 -5.59 30.73
N GLU A 37 -25.89 -5.07 30.75
CA GLU A 37 -25.67 -3.64 30.95
C GLU A 37 -26.31 -2.94 29.73
N GLU A 38 -27.35 -2.14 29.99
CA GLU A 38 -27.97 -1.33 28.93
C GLU A 38 -26.88 -0.45 28.30
N PRO A 39 -26.68 -0.54 26.96
CA PRO A 39 -25.74 0.34 26.27
C PRO A 39 -26.20 1.80 26.44
N PRO A 40 -25.28 2.76 26.59
CA PRO A 40 -25.65 4.16 26.70
C PRO A 40 -26.46 4.58 25.47
N GLU A 41 -27.58 5.25 25.68
CA GLU A 41 -28.41 5.81 24.61
C GLU A 41 -27.56 6.77 23.75
N GLY A 42 -27.20 6.33 22.54
CA GLY A 42 -26.42 7.09 21.58
C GLY A 42 -26.89 6.81 20.15
N GLU A 43 -27.53 7.80 19.57
CA GLU A 43 -27.79 8.09 18.16
C GLU A 43 -28.48 7.01 17.29
N PRO A 44 -29.57 7.37 16.57
CA PRO A 44 -30.28 6.45 15.68
C PRO A 44 -29.43 6.08 14.47
N GLN A 45 -29.14 4.80 14.34
CA GLN A 45 -28.53 4.24 13.13
C GLN A 45 -29.47 4.36 11.92
N PRO A 46 -28.98 4.70 10.72
CA PRO A 46 -29.80 4.70 9.52
C PRO A 46 -30.23 3.28 9.16
N PRO A 47 -31.48 3.06 8.69
CA PRO A 47 -31.99 1.71 8.38
C PRO A 47 -31.38 1.22 7.07
N GLY A 48 -30.79 0.02 7.07
CA GLY A 48 -30.53 -0.77 5.88
C GLY A 48 -29.05 -0.98 5.50
N GLY A 49 -28.23 -1.47 6.41
CA GLY A 49 -26.97 -2.13 6.08
C GLY A 49 -27.08 -3.62 6.39
N GLU A 50 -26.66 -4.49 5.47
CA GLU A 50 -26.44 -5.89 5.78
C GLU A 50 -25.49 -6.01 6.97
N PRO A 51 -25.69 -6.99 7.89
CA PRO A 51 -24.83 -7.13 9.07
C PRO A 51 -23.37 -7.35 8.61
N GLU A 52 -22.49 -6.42 8.98
CA GLU A 52 -21.05 -6.61 8.76
C GLU A 52 -20.61 -7.94 9.38
N PRO A 53 -19.79 -8.75 8.69
CA PRO A 53 -19.27 -9.98 9.26
C PRO A 53 -18.53 -9.67 10.58
N PRO A 54 -18.64 -10.54 11.58
CA PRO A 54 -18.04 -10.31 12.90
C PRO A 54 -16.54 -10.06 12.75
N LEU A 55 -16.07 -8.96 13.34
CA LEU A 55 -14.66 -8.60 13.34
C LEU A 55 -13.82 -9.70 14.02
N PRO A 56 -12.67 -10.08 13.47
CA PRO A 56 -11.74 -10.95 14.18
C PRO A 56 -11.38 -10.34 15.54
N PRO A 57 -11.16 -11.15 16.60
CA PRO A 57 -10.87 -10.65 17.94
C PRO A 57 -9.66 -9.71 17.93
N GLU A 58 -9.78 -8.56 18.57
CA GLU A 58 -8.72 -7.57 18.68
C GLU A 58 -7.63 -8.03 19.64
N SER A 59 -6.39 -8.01 19.19
CA SER A 59 -5.25 -8.10 20.11
C SER A 59 -4.94 -6.71 20.65
N PRO A 60 -4.82 -6.51 21.96
CA PRO A 60 -4.52 -5.20 22.53
C PRO A 60 -3.19 -4.64 22.02
N GLY A 61 -3.23 -3.47 21.37
CA GLY A 61 -2.03 -2.74 20.92
C GLY A 61 -1.66 -2.88 19.45
N GLU A 62 -2.29 -3.74 18.67
CA GLU A 62 -2.00 -3.85 17.22
C GLU A 62 -2.84 -2.86 16.39
N LYS A 63 -2.17 -1.99 15.64
CA LYS A 63 -2.82 -1.06 14.72
C LYS A 63 -3.39 -1.84 13.53
N ARG A 64 -4.71 -1.82 13.37
CA ARG A 64 -5.43 -2.48 12.29
C ARG A 64 -5.83 -1.45 11.23
N ILE A 65 -5.49 -1.72 9.97
CA ILE A 65 -5.88 -0.88 8.84
C ILE A 65 -6.91 -1.66 8.02
N LYS A 66 -8.10 -1.07 7.79
CA LYS A 66 -9.19 -1.66 7.01
C LYS A 66 -9.08 -1.19 5.55
N TYR A 67 -9.12 -2.11 4.62
CA TYR A 67 -9.24 -1.88 3.19
C TYR A 67 -10.53 -2.51 2.66
N VAL A 68 -11.22 -1.84 1.74
CA VAL A 68 -12.40 -2.37 1.06
C VAL A 68 -12.08 -2.52 -0.43
N ILE A 69 -12.08 -3.75 -0.91
CA ILE A 69 -11.67 -4.11 -2.26
C ILE A 69 -12.89 -4.34 -3.14
N GLY A 70 -13.01 -3.62 -4.26
CA GLY A 70 -14.11 -3.76 -5.19
C GLY A 70 -15.50 -3.48 -4.61
N GLY A 71 -15.58 -2.86 -3.42
CA GLY A 71 -16.83 -2.57 -2.72
C GLY A 71 -17.46 -3.77 -1.98
N GLU A 72 -16.89 -4.97 -2.11
CA GLU A 72 -17.50 -6.22 -1.57
C GLU A 72 -16.61 -6.92 -0.52
N VAL A 73 -15.30 -6.88 -0.68
CA VAL A 73 -14.38 -7.61 0.20
C VAL A 73 -13.68 -6.69 1.18
N THR A 74 -13.87 -6.93 2.47
CA THR A 74 -13.15 -6.22 3.52
C THR A 74 -11.90 -7.00 3.92
N VAL A 75 -10.75 -6.34 3.88
CA VAL A 75 -9.44 -6.89 4.23
C VAL A 75 -8.84 -6.06 5.35
N TYR A 76 -8.32 -6.72 6.37
CA TYR A 76 -7.65 -6.09 7.49
C TYR A 76 -6.16 -6.38 7.46
N VAL A 77 -5.34 -5.34 7.52
CA VAL A 77 -3.90 -5.46 7.71
C VAL A 77 -3.59 -5.22 9.16
N VAL A 78 -3.03 -6.25 9.82
CA VAL A 78 -2.60 -6.21 11.21
C VAL A 78 -1.12 -6.53 11.22
N ALA A 79 -0.29 -5.55 11.56
CA ALA A 79 1.15 -5.63 11.39
C ALA A 79 1.52 -6.03 9.94
N GLU A 80 2.20 -7.16 9.74
CA GLU A 80 2.59 -7.66 8.40
C GLU A 80 1.64 -8.76 7.86
N ARG A 81 0.45 -8.91 8.46
CA ARG A 81 -0.52 -9.97 8.13
C ARG A 81 -1.80 -9.38 7.58
N VAL A 82 -2.42 -10.12 6.68
CA VAL A 82 -3.70 -9.80 6.07
C VAL A 82 -4.74 -10.78 6.61
N GLN A 83 -5.87 -10.27 7.07
CA GLN A 83 -6.99 -11.06 7.56
C GLN A 83 -8.24 -10.74 6.75
N TYR A 84 -8.90 -11.75 6.23
CA TYR A 84 -10.15 -11.61 5.47
C TYR A 84 -10.98 -12.90 5.55
N TYR A 85 -12.28 -12.80 5.26
CA TYR A 85 -13.12 -13.97 5.16
C TYR A 85 -13.12 -14.53 3.74
N GLY A 86 -12.85 -15.82 3.62
CA GLY A 86 -12.93 -16.54 2.34
C GLY A 86 -14.39 -16.75 1.90
N PRO A 87 -14.61 -17.25 0.66
CA PRO A 87 -15.94 -17.55 0.13
C PRO A 87 -16.69 -18.59 0.97
N ASP A 88 -15.98 -19.41 1.74
CA ASP A 88 -16.52 -20.41 2.67
C ASP A 88 -16.84 -19.83 4.06
N GLY A 89 -16.71 -18.53 4.25
CA GLY A 89 -16.96 -17.84 5.51
C GLY A 89 -15.89 -18.07 6.58
N LYS A 90 -14.75 -18.71 6.26
CA LYS A 90 -13.66 -18.90 7.20
C LYS A 90 -12.69 -17.72 7.18
N LEU A 91 -12.21 -17.36 8.38
CA LEU A 91 -11.16 -16.36 8.52
C LEU A 91 -9.84 -16.91 7.98
N ILE A 92 -9.28 -16.21 6.99
CA ILE A 92 -7.97 -16.48 6.41
C ILE A 92 -6.99 -15.44 6.98
N THR A 93 -5.83 -15.91 7.43
CA THR A 93 -4.73 -15.06 7.88
C THR A 93 -3.48 -15.47 7.11
N GLU A 94 -2.89 -14.55 6.38
CA GLU A 94 -1.65 -14.79 5.63
C GLU A 94 -0.72 -13.58 5.66
N SER A 95 0.54 -13.74 5.20
CA SER A 95 1.44 -12.60 5.11
C SER A 95 0.99 -11.62 4.03
N LEU A 96 1.25 -10.31 4.23
CA LEU A 96 0.94 -9.29 3.24
C LEU A 96 1.61 -9.59 1.88
N LYS A 97 2.83 -10.15 1.90
CA LYS A 97 3.56 -10.55 0.69
C LYS A 97 2.86 -11.68 -0.06
N ASP A 98 2.43 -12.73 0.65
CA ASP A 98 1.76 -13.87 -0.01
C ASP A 98 0.40 -13.46 -0.56
N TYR A 99 -0.34 -12.63 0.16
CA TYR A 99 -1.58 -12.06 -0.31
C TYR A 99 -1.38 -11.23 -1.59
N THR A 100 -0.43 -10.29 -1.57
CA THR A 100 -0.08 -9.47 -2.74
C THR A 100 0.40 -10.31 -3.91
N ARG A 101 1.27 -11.30 -3.67
CA ARG A 101 1.74 -12.24 -4.69
C ARG A 101 0.60 -12.97 -5.38
N LYS A 102 -0.38 -13.46 -4.62
CA LYS A 102 -1.57 -14.13 -5.18
C LYS A 102 -2.41 -13.18 -6.02
N ALA A 103 -2.65 -11.96 -5.53
CA ALA A 103 -3.42 -10.94 -6.25
C ALA A 103 -2.76 -10.58 -7.59
N VAL A 104 -1.47 -10.26 -7.59
CA VAL A 104 -0.72 -9.92 -8.81
C VAL A 104 -0.63 -11.10 -9.78
N ARG A 105 -0.34 -12.31 -9.30
CA ARG A 105 -0.22 -13.49 -10.17
C ARG A 105 -1.53 -14.02 -10.73
N ARG A 106 -2.65 -13.61 -10.16
CA ARG A 106 -3.97 -13.88 -10.75
C ARG A 106 -4.14 -13.11 -12.06
N GLU A 107 -3.61 -11.89 -12.12
CA GLU A 107 -3.72 -11.01 -13.28
C GLU A 107 -2.56 -11.21 -14.27
N TYR A 108 -1.34 -11.36 -13.76
CA TYR A 108 -0.12 -11.49 -14.55
C TYR A 108 0.56 -12.82 -14.28
N ALA A 109 0.53 -13.73 -15.25
CA ALA A 109 1.14 -15.05 -15.12
C ALA A 109 2.68 -15.00 -15.00
N SER A 110 3.30 -13.96 -15.58
CA SER A 110 4.76 -13.79 -15.59
C SER A 110 5.15 -12.33 -15.42
N VAL A 111 6.44 -12.11 -15.09
CA VAL A 111 7.02 -10.75 -15.06
C VAL A 111 6.95 -10.08 -16.43
N ASP A 112 7.09 -10.86 -17.52
CA ASP A 112 7.03 -10.33 -18.88
C ASP A 112 5.63 -9.84 -19.26
N ASP A 113 4.57 -10.49 -18.74
CA ASP A 113 3.18 -10.04 -18.89
C ASP A 113 2.97 -8.71 -18.17
N PHE A 114 3.46 -8.61 -16.92
CA PHE A 114 3.40 -7.37 -16.16
C PHE A 114 4.21 -6.25 -16.83
N LEU A 115 5.43 -6.53 -17.28
CA LEU A 115 6.27 -5.56 -18.00
C LEU A 115 5.60 -5.04 -19.27
N ARG A 116 4.97 -5.91 -20.08
CA ARG A 116 4.23 -5.49 -21.28
C ARG A 116 3.08 -4.56 -20.92
N ARG A 117 2.32 -4.86 -19.88
CA ARG A 117 1.22 -4.01 -19.41
C ARG A 117 1.74 -2.68 -18.91
N TRP A 118 2.82 -2.70 -18.10
CA TRP A 118 3.43 -1.51 -17.53
C TRP A 118 4.00 -0.59 -18.60
N THR A 119 4.83 -1.12 -19.50
CA THR A 119 5.47 -0.32 -20.57
C THR A 119 4.47 0.19 -21.59
N GLY A 120 3.41 -0.58 -21.90
CA GLY A 120 2.36 -0.21 -22.83
C GLY A 120 1.34 0.79 -22.27
N ALA A 121 1.32 1.05 -20.98
CA ALA A 121 0.38 1.99 -20.38
C ALA A 121 0.77 3.44 -20.70
N GLU A 122 -0.21 4.22 -21.12
CA GLU A 122 -0.06 5.66 -21.37
C GLU A 122 0.26 6.43 -20.07
N ARG A 123 -0.35 5.98 -18.97
CA ARG A 123 -0.11 6.46 -17.60
C ARG A 123 0.15 5.28 -16.67
N LYS A 124 1.23 5.32 -15.91
CA LYS A 124 1.58 4.29 -14.93
C LYS A 124 0.56 4.20 -13.81
N LYS A 125 0.00 5.35 -13.42
CA LYS A 125 -1.11 5.44 -12.47
C LYS A 125 -2.29 4.54 -12.83
N ALA A 126 -2.64 4.40 -14.10
CA ALA A 126 -3.75 3.54 -14.52
C ALA A 126 -3.51 2.06 -14.19
N VAL A 127 -2.25 1.59 -14.28
CA VAL A 127 -1.89 0.23 -13.89
C VAL A 127 -1.89 0.06 -12.37
N ILE A 128 -1.46 1.09 -11.65
CA ILE A 128 -1.49 1.14 -10.18
C ILE A 128 -2.94 1.06 -9.69
N ASP A 129 -3.81 1.93 -10.17
CA ASP A 129 -5.25 1.96 -9.82
C ASP A 129 -5.94 0.61 -10.15
N GLU A 130 -5.58 -0.03 -11.28
CA GLU A 130 -6.09 -1.35 -11.66
C GLU A 130 -5.69 -2.44 -10.66
N LEU A 131 -4.43 -2.46 -10.23
CA LEU A 131 -3.93 -3.40 -9.24
C LEU A 131 -4.55 -3.18 -7.86
N GLU A 132 -4.73 -1.94 -7.44
CA GLU A 132 -5.41 -1.60 -6.19
C GLU A 132 -6.88 -2.03 -6.21
N ALA A 133 -7.58 -1.82 -7.33
CA ALA A 133 -8.96 -2.29 -7.52
C ALA A 133 -9.07 -3.83 -7.44
N GLN A 134 -8.00 -4.55 -7.78
CA GLN A 134 -7.91 -6.00 -7.67
C GLN A 134 -7.43 -6.50 -6.30
N GLY A 135 -7.18 -5.59 -5.38
CA GLY A 135 -6.84 -5.87 -4.00
C GLY A 135 -5.36 -5.88 -3.67
N VAL A 136 -4.50 -5.35 -4.54
CA VAL A 136 -3.10 -5.14 -4.19
C VAL A 136 -2.99 -3.95 -3.25
N LEU A 137 -2.50 -4.18 -2.02
CA LEU A 137 -2.41 -3.18 -0.96
C LEU A 137 -1.05 -2.48 -1.02
N LEU A 138 -0.86 -1.60 -2.02
CA LEU A 138 0.44 -1.00 -2.32
C LEU A 138 0.99 -0.14 -1.19
N ASP A 139 0.16 0.64 -0.50
CA ASP A 139 0.59 1.48 0.62
C ASP A 139 1.11 0.65 1.79
N ALA A 140 0.38 -0.42 2.16
CA ALA A 140 0.81 -1.33 3.22
C ALA A 140 2.11 -2.04 2.85
N LEU A 141 2.26 -2.44 1.58
CA LEU A 141 3.46 -3.07 1.07
C LEU A 141 4.66 -2.13 1.06
N ALA A 142 4.45 -0.87 0.65
CA ALA A 142 5.49 0.17 0.66
C ALA A 142 5.97 0.45 2.09
N GLU A 143 5.05 0.49 3.05
CA GLU A 143 5.38 0.67 4.46
C GLU A 143 6.17 -0.52 5.01
N GLU A 144 5.77 -1.76 4.72
CA GLU A 144 6.47 -2.97 5.20
C GLU A 144 7.88 -3.07 4.63
N VAL A 145 8.01 -2.98 3.29
CA VAL A 145 9.31 -3.13 2.62
C VAL A 145 10.21 -1.93 2.89
N GLY A 146 9.63 -0.72 2.87
CA GLY A 146 10.34 0.53 3.12
C GLY A 146 10.90 0.63 4.54
N LYS A 147 10.12 0.27 5.57
CA LYS A 147 10.59 0.24 6.96
C LYS A 147 11.77 -0.71 7.17
N LYS A 148 11.71 -1.91 6.57
CA LYS A 148 12.77 -2.91 6.69
C LYS A 148 14.09 -2.49 6.05
N GLN A 149 14.02 -1.72 4.95
CA GLN A 149 15.19 -1.33 4.18
C GLN A 149 15.62 0.13 4.37
N GLY A 150 14.81 0.96 5.02
CA GLY A 150 15.05 2.40 5.17
C GLY A 150 15.06 3.14 3.82
N LYS A 151 14.34 2.63 2.81
CA LYS A 151 14.33 3.13 1.44
C LYS A 151 12.90 3.29 0.93
N ALA A 152 12.69 4.24 0.03
CA ALA A 152 11.44 4.40 -0.70
C ALA A 152 11.51 3.64 -2.05
N PHE A 153 10.45 2.87 -2.33
CA PHE A 153 10.31 2.08 -3.55
C PHE A 153 9.10 2.55 -4.35
N ASP A 154 9.14 2.36 -5.65
CA ASP A 154 7.98 2.53 -6.50
C ASP A 154 7.06 1.30 -6.48
N PRO A 155 5.76 1.48 -6.77
CA PRO A 155 4.83 0.37 -6.98
C PRO A 155 5.38 -0.71 -7.93
N PHE A 156 6.03 -0.31 -9.01
CA PHE A 156 6.68 -1.23 -9.95
C PHE A 156 7.69 -2.15 -9.28
N ASP A 157 8.63 -1.59 -8.51
CA ASP A 157 9.67 -2.37 -7.85
C ASP A 157 9.11 -3.24 -6.73
N LEU A 158 8.11 -2.74 -5.99
CA LEU A 158 7.41 -3.51 -4.96
C LEU A 158 6.70 -4.73 -5.56
N ILE A 159 5.98 -4.54 -6.66
CA ILE A 159 5.28 -5.63 -7.36
C ILE A 159 6.28 -6.64 -7.91
N CYS A 160 7.34 -6.18 -8.60
CA CYS A 160 8.39 -7.04 -9.12
C CYS A 160 9.08 -7.84 -8.01
N HIS A 161 9.32 -7.21 -6.86
CA HIS A 161 9.93 -7.87 -5.71
C HIS A 161 9.02 -8.94 -5.11
N VAL A 162 7.79 -8.58 -4.80
CA VAL A 162 6.89 -9.46 -4.04
C VAL A 162 6.29 -10.54 -4.91
N ALA A 163 5.87 -10.23 -6.13
CA ALA A 163 5.20 -11.19 -7.01
C ALA A 163 6.19 -12.06 -7.80
N PHE A 164 7.35 -11.52 -8.18
CA PHE A 164 8.27 -12.19 -9.12
C PHE A 164 9.68 -12.38 -8.56
N ASP A 165 9.88 -12.16 -7.25
CA ASP A 165 11.16 -12.36 -6.53
C ASP A 165 12.34 -11.61 -7.15
N ARG A 166 12.09 -10.42 -7.73
CA ARG A 166 13.13 -9.55 -8.28
C ARG A 166 13.71 -8.64 -7.19
N PRO A 167 15.03 -8.40 -7.17
CA PRO A 167 15.62 -7.43 -6.24
C PRO A 167 15.06 -6.03 -6.54
N PRO A 168 14.47 -5.35 -5.53
CA PRO A 168 13.87 -4.04 -5.74
C PRO A 168 14.95 -2.96 -5.82
N LEU A 169 14.77 -1.98 -6.70
CA LEU A 169 15.55 -0.76 -6.72
C LEU A 169 14.78 0.35 -6.01
N SER A 170 15.46 1.07 -5.12
CA SER A 170 14.86 2.28 -4.56
C SER A 170 14.69 3.34 -5.65
N ARG A 171 13.76 4.28 -5.44
CA ARG A 171 13.54 5.41 -6.34
C ARG A 171 14.84 6.17 -6.65
N LYS A 172 15.66 6.40 -5.64
CA LYS A 172 16.96 7.07 -5.79
C LYS A 172 17.92 6.27 -6.67
N GLU A 173 18.06 4.97 -6.42
CA GLU A 173 18.92 4.10 -7.21
C GLU A 173 18.47 4.04 -8.69
N ARG A 174 17.16 4.02 -8.92
CA ARG A 174 16.59 4.04 -10.27
C ARG A 174 16.84 5.37 -10.99
N ALA A 175 16.58 6.50 -10.34
CA ALA A 175 16.90 7.82 -10.88
C ALA A 175 18.39 7.97 -11.23
N GLU A 176 19.28 7.50 -10.37
CA GLU A 176 20.71 7.47 -10.61
C GLU A 176 21.10 6.62 -11.84
N GLN A 177 20.45 5.47 -12.02
CA GLN A 177 20.70 4.63 -13.21
C GLN A 177 20.29 5.33 -14.51
N VAL A 178 19.14 6.05 -14.50
CA VAL A 178 18.69 6.82 -15.66
C VAL A 178 19.68 7.94 -15.97
N ARG A 179 20.19 8.66 -14.97
CA ARG A 179 21.22 9.70 -15.16
C ARG A 179 22.51 9.15 -15.78
N LYS A 180 22.97 7.99 -15.31
CA LYS A 180 24.19 7.34 -15.82
C LYS A 180 24.10 6.90 -17.28
N ARG A 181 22.89 6.61 -17.77
CA ARG A 181 22.67 6.23 -19.18
C ARG A 181 22.73 7.41 -20.14
N ASP A 182 22.78 8.65 -19.64
CA ASP A 182 22.81 9.91 -20.40
C ASP A 182 21.77 10.00 -21.54
N VAL A 183 20.57 9.46 -21.25
CA VAL A 183 19.47 9.38 -22.25
C VAL A 183 18.97 10.77 -22.68
N PHE A 184 19.37 11.81 -21.96
CA PHE A 184 18.95 13.18 -22.21
C PHE A 184 19.95 14.01 -23.00
N ALA A 185 21.07 13.45 -23.46
CA ALA A 185 22.12 14.17 -24.21
C ALA A 185 21.58 14.90 -25.44
N ARG A 186 20.53 14.40 -26.09
CA ARG A 186 19.90 14.99 -27.28
C ARG A 186 19.10 16.27 -27.00
N TYR A 187 18.74 16.55 -25.75
CA TYR A 187 17.96 17.74 -25.39
C TYR A 187 18.88 18.95 -25.14
N GLY A 188 18.37 20.14 -25.39
CA GLY A 188 19.05 21.39 -25.05
C GLY A 188 19.20 21.56 -23.52
N GLU A 189 20.07 22.48 -23.11
CA GLU A 189 20.45 22.65 -21.70
C GLU A 189 19.24 22.87 -20.77
N GLN A 190 18.32 23.76 -21.15
CA GLN A 190 17.10 24.03 -20.34
C GLN A 190 16.18 22.80 -20.26
N ALA A 191 15.94 22.08 -21.35
CA ALA A 191 15.13 20.87 -21.34
C ALA A 191 15.77 19.76 -20.49
N ARG A 192 17.11 19.62 -20.55
CA ARG A 192 17.85 18.69 -19.66
C ARG A 192 17.74 19.06 -18.19
N ALA A 193 17.78 20.36 -17.86
CA ALA A 193 17.58 20.82 -16.50
C ALA A 193 16.19 20.43 -15.98
N VAL A 194 15.15 20.56 -16.81
CA VAL A 194 13.77 20.13 -16.47
C VAL A 194 13.71 18.61 -16.26
N LEU A 195 14.28 17.81 -17.16
CA LEU A 195 14.27 16.33 -17.02
C LEU A 195 15.03 15.87 -15.78
N ASN A 196 16.15 16.50 -15.43
CA ASN A 196 16.87 16.21 -14.19
C ASN A 196 16.05 16.59 -12.95
N ALA A 197 15.35 17.72 -12.98
CA ALA A 197 14.44 18.12 -11.90
C ALA A 197 13.26 17.16 -11.75
N LEU A 198 12.74 16.61 -12.87
CA LEU A 198 11.72 15.55 -12.84
C LEU A 198 12.27 14.26 -12.23
N LEU A 199 13.52 13.88 -12.52
CA LEU A 199 14.18 12.73 -11.88
C LEU A 199 14.37 12.93 -10.37
N ASP A 200 14.71 14.16 -9.93
CA ASP A 200 14.81 14.47 -8.50
C ASP A 200 13.43 14.35 -7.84
N LYS A 201 12.40 14.90 -8.47
CA LYS A 201 11.03 14.79 -7.98
C LYS A 201 10.55 13.35 -7.92
N TYR A 202 10.83 12.56 -8.96
CA TYR A 202 10.57 11.12 -8.96
C TYR A 202 11.26 10.42 -7.79
N ALA A 203 12.54 10.69 -7.55
CA ALA A 203 13.30 10.08 -6.45
C ALA A 203 12.71 10.37 -5.07
N ASP A 204 12.07 11.53 -4.91
CA ASP A 204 11.46 11.96 -3.64
C ASP A 204 10.02 11.44 -3.49
N THR A 205 9.18 11.55 -4.52
CA THR A 205 7.72 11.37 -4.42
C THR A 205 7.15 10.25 -5.28
N GLY A 206 7.92 9.67 -6.22
CA GLY A 206 7.51 8.56 -7.09
C GLY A 206 6.96 8.98 -8.44
N ILE A 207 6.61 7.97 -9.26
CA ILE A 207 6.28 8.15 -10.68
C ILE A 207 5.03 8.97 -10.93
N GLU A 208 4.00 8.85 -10.11
CA GLU A 208 2.74 9.60 -10.26
C GLU A 208 2.95 11.10 -10.19
N SER A 209 3.98 11.54 -9.47
CA SER A 209 4.26 12.97 -9.27
C SER A 209 4.77 13.69 -10.53
N ILE A 210 5.31 12.95 -11.50
CA ILE A 210 5.89 13.53 -12.73
C ILE A 210 4.94 13.48 -13.92
N GLU A 211 3.82 12.76 -13.84
CA GLU A 211 2.83 12.62 -14.90
C GLU A 211 1.98 13.90 -15.13
N ASP A 212 1.78 14.71 -14.08
CA ASP A 212 0.97 15.93 -14.19
C ASP A 212 1.81 17.15 -14.63
N ILE A 213 1.46 17.74 -15.77
CA ILE A 213 2.12 18.95 -16.29
C ILE A 213 2.10 20.12 -15.31
N LYS A 214 1.16 20.15 -14.35
CA LYS A 214 1.09 21.17 -13.28
C LYS A 214 2.33 21.20 -12.42
N ILE A 215 3.13 20.13 -12.38
CA ILE A 215 4.39 20.10 -11.67
C ILE A 215 5.33 21.23 -12.08
N LEU A 216 5.28 21.67 -13.33
CA LEU A 216 6.11 22.75 -13.85
C LEU A 216 5.84 24.11 -13.17
N THR A 217 4.72 24.24 -12.44
CA THR A 217 4.40 25.45 -11.66
C THR A 217 4.91 25.42 -10.23
N LEU A 218 5.44 24.28 -9.81
CA LEU A 218 5.93 24.04 -8.44
C LEU A 218 7.47 24.18 -8.38
N ASP A 219 8.00 24.36 -7.17
CA ASP A 219 9.46 24.25 -6.95
C ASP A 219 9.94 22.79 -7.14
N PRO A 220 11.11 22.56 -7.76
CA PRO A 220 12.11 23.56 -8.20
C PRO A 220 11.91 24.13 -9.60
N PHE A 221 10.89 23.71 -10.35
CA PHE A 221 10.67 24.06 -11.76
C PHE A 221 10.43 25.55 -11.97
N SER A 222 9.67 26.19 -11.07
CA SER A 222 9.40 27.63 -11.09
C SER A 222 10.67 28.49 -11.10
N ARG A 223 11.81 27.94 -10.61
CA ARG A 223 13.12 28.63 -10.64
C ARG A 223 13.84 28.47 -11.99
N LEU A 224 13.47 27.47 -12.78
CA LEU A 224 14.06 27.21 -14.11
C LEU A 224 13.39 28.04 -15.20
N GLY A 225 12.19 28.59 -14.92
CA GLY A 225 11.41 29.40 -15.83
C GLY A 225 9.91 29.22 -15.61
N THR A 226 9.11 29.96 -16.39
CA THR A 226 7.64 29.79 -16.40
C THR A 226 7.27 28.49 -17.11
N ALA A 227 6.15 27.88 -16.74
CA ALA A 227 5.69 26.64 -17.37
C ALA A 227 5.63 26.71 -18.91
N PRO A 228 5.16 27.80 -19.56
CA PRO A 228 5.24 27.93 -21.02
C PRO A 228 6.67 27.95 -21.58
N GLU A 229 7.61 28.64 -20.91
CA GLU A 229 9.02 28.66 -21.33
C GLU A 229 9.65 27.28 -21.24
N LEU A 230 9.41 26.57 -20.15
CA LEU A 230 9.91 25.21 -19.95
C LEU A 230 9.35 24.25 -21.01
N ILE A 231 8.06 24.34 -21.34
CA ILE A 231 7.45 23.55 -22.41
C ILE A 231 8.07 23.89 -23.77
N ASN A 232 8.30 25.17 -24.04
CA ASN A 232 8.89 25.62 -25.29
C ASN A 232 10.34 25.15 -25.47
N ALA A 233 11.09 24.94 -24.37
CA ALA A 233 12.43 24.36 -24.43
C ALA A 233 12.48 22.94 -25.04
N PHE A 234 11.35 22.22 -25.06
CA PHE A 234 11.18 20.92 -25.73
C PHE A 234 10.67 21.05 -27.18
N GLY A 235 10.26 22.26 -27.62
CA GLY A 235 9.61 22.46 -28.90
C GLY A 235 8.07 22.42 -28.83
N GLY A 236 7.51 22.65 -27.63
CA GLY A 236 6.08 22.72 -27.37
C GLY A 236 5.51 21.55 -26.58
N LYS A 237 4.23 21.65 -26.21
CA LYS A 237 3.56 20.69 -25.33
C LYS A 237 3.63 19.24 -25.79
N PRO A 238 3.39 18.90 -27.08
CA PRO A 238 3.50 17.51 -27.54
C PRO A 238 4.90 16.92 -27.35
N ALA A 239 5.94 17.71 -27.62
CA ALA A 239 7.33 17.28 -27.46
C ALA A 239 7.72 17.13 -25.99
N TYR A 240 7.23 18.00 -25.10
CA TYR A 240 7.39 17.85 -23.66
C TYR A 240 6.75 16.56 -23.16
N LEU A 241 5.48 16.29 -23.48
CA LEU A 241 4.77 15.08 -23.07
C LEU A 241 5.48 13.82 -23.55
N LYS A 242 6.00 13.84 -24.78
CA LYS A 242 6.81 12.74 -25.31
C LYS A 242 8.10 12.55 -24.52
N ALA A 243 8.77 13.63 -24.14
CA ALA A 243 9.98 13.55 -23.33
C ALA A 243 9.72 12.99 -21.92
N VAL A 244 8.59 13.36 -21.29
CA VAL A 244 8.16 12.77 -20.01
C VAL A 244 7.85 11.29 -20.18
N GLN A 245 7.11 10.89 -21.21
CA GLN A 245 6.81 9.49 -21.49
C GLN A 245 8.09 8.66 -21.73
N GLU A 246 9.07 9.22 -22.45
CA GLU A 246 10.38 8.58 -22.61
C GLU A 246 11.14 8.45 -21.29
N LEU A 247 11.05 9.45 -20.40
CA LEU A 247 11.60 9.36 -19.05
C LEU A 247 10.94 8.23 -18.26
N GLU A 248 9.60 8.16 -18.26
CA GLU A 248 8.84 7.11 -17.58
C GLU A 248 9.18 5.69 -18.09
N GLN A 249 9.51 5.55 -19.37
CA GLN A 249 9.96 4.27 -19.94
C GLN A 249 11.36 3.87 -19.48
N GLN A 250 12.18 4.82 -19.04
CA GLN A 250 13.51 4.55 -18.49
C GLN A 250 13.48 4.26 -16.98
N LEU A 251 12.43 4.70 -16.32
CA LEU A 251 12.10 4.42 -14.92
C LEU A 251 11.37 3.08 -14.74
#